data_80ed9bda1abaccb418db7f60cd080993
#
_entry.id   80ed9bda1abaccb418db7f60cd080993
#
_cell.length_a   1.000
_cell.length_b   1.000
_cell.length_c   1.000
_cell.angle_alpha   90.00
_cell.angle_beta   90.00
_cell.angle_gamma   90.00
#
_symmetry.space_group_name_H-M   'P 1'
#
loop_
_entity.id
_entity.type
_entity.pdbx_description
1 polymer ?
#
loop_
_entity_poly.entity_id
_entity_poly.type
_entity_poly.pdbx_seq_one_letter_code
_entity_poly.pdbx_strand_id
1 'polypeptide(L)'
;RDHKAKIVIGKDTRRSSYMFEDALSAGLTSTGADVYLLHVTTTPSVSYVVRTGDFDCGIMVSASHNPFYDNGIKLINGNGEKMEQEVIDEVEKYLDSDLESIPYARMEKIGRTVDYFAGRNRYMGYLMSLATHSYRNIKVGLDCSNGSASSIAKGVFDALGAETHVINDAPDGTNINKECGSTHIEELQKYVIGNKLDIGFAYDGDADRCLCVDEKGNVVNGDLILYVAGVYMKQKGTLVNNTVVTTIMSNIGLYKAFDAVGIDYEKTAVGDKYVYECMRENEYKLGGEESGHIIFGKYATTGDGILTSIKLMEVMLASKKKMSELTSPVTIYP
;
A
#
# COMPACT_ATOMS: atom_id res chain seq x y z
N ARG A 1 -18.59 -21.39 13.30
CA ARG A 1 -18.56 -20.07 13.97
C ARG A 1 -19.92 -19.77 14.55
N ASP A 2 -19.96 -19.02 15.67
CA ASP A 2 -21.22 -18.67 16.35
C ASP A 2 -21.92 -17.45 15.71
N HIS A 3 -21.33 -16.87 14.65
CA HIS A 3 -21.87 -15.72 13.93
C HIS A 3 -21.78 -15.90 12.42
N LYS A 4 -22.55 -15.11 11.68
CA LYS A 4 -22.52 -15.04 10.23
C LYS A 4 -21.25 -14.33 9.78
N ALA A 5 -20.45 -14.97 8.94
CA ALA A 5 -19.18 -14.41 8.46
C ALA A 5 -19.40 -13.12 7.66
N LYS A 6 -18.56 -12.12 7.89
CA LYS A 6 -18.54 -10.84 7.17
C LYS A 6 -17.20 -10.69 6.45
N ILE A 7 -17.25 -10.56 5.14
CA ILE A 7 -16.07 -10.52 4.29
C ILE A 7 -16.04 -9.21 3.50
N VAL A 8 -14.91 -8.52 3.53
CA VAL A 8 -14.69 -7.31 2.74
C VAL A 8 -13.99 -7.67 1.44
N ILE A 9 -14.46 -7.16 0.31
CA ILE A 9 -13.78 -7.31 -0.99
C ILE A 9 -13.43 -5.94 -1.54
N GLY A 10 -12.16 -5.78 -1.92
CA GLY A 10 -11.65 -4.68 -2.73
C GLY A 10 -11.02 -5.21 -4.01
N LYS A 11 -10.92 -4.34 -5.01
CA LYS A 11 -10.30 -4.67 -6.30
C LYS A 11 -9.51 -3.50 -6.85
N ASP A 12 -8.56 -3.81 -7.74
CA ASP A 12 -7.93 -2.81 -8.59
C ASP A 12 -8.76 -2.52 -9.86
N THR A 13 -8.19 -1.78 -10.78
CA THR A 13 -8.87 -1.30 -11.99
C THR A 13 -8.86 -2.27 -13.16
N ARG A 14 -8.24 -3.45 -13.03
CA ARG A 14 -8.17 -4.47 -14.11
C ARG A 14 -9.56 -4.89 -14.55
N ARG A 15 -9.74 -5.09 -15.85
CA ARG A 15 -11.01 -5.57 -16.39
C ARG A 15 -11.46 -6.89 -15.75
N SER A 16 -10.52 -7.82 -15.53
CA SER A 16 -10.80 -9.12 -14.89
C SER A 16 -11.15 -9.00 -13.42
N SER A 17 -10.75 -7.92 -12.73
CA SER A 17 -11.05 -7.73 -11.31
C SER A 17 -12.55 -7.60 -11.03
N TYR A 18 -13.33 -7.07 -11.98
CA TYR A 18 -14.79 -7.00 -11.87
C TYR A 18 -15.41 -8.39 -11.92
N MET A 19 -14.97 -9.23 -12.87
CA MET A 19 -15.43 -10.61 -12.97
C MET A 19 -15.11 -11.42 -11.71
N PHE A 20 -13.90 -11.26 -11.16
CA PHE A 20 -13.51 -11.96 -9.92
C PHE A 20 -14.30 -11.46 -8.70
N GLU A 21 -14.54 -10.16 -8.58
CA GLU A 21 -15.38 -9.61 -7.50
C GLU A 21 -16.78 -10.20 -7.52
N ASP A 22 -17.42 -10.28 -8.71
CA ASP A 22 -18.76 -10.86 -8.87
C ASP A 22 -18.76 -12.36 -8.54
N ALA A 23 -17.78 -13.11 -9.03
CA ALA A 23 -17.66 -14.55 -8.77
C ALA A 23 -17.44 -14.86 -7.28
N LEU A 24 -16.53 -14.14 -6.64
CA LEU A 24 -16.27 -14.25 -5.20
C LEU A 24 -17.51 -13.90 -4.39
N SER A 25 -18.21 -12.83 -4.76
CA SER A 25 -19.44 -12.41 -4.09
C SER A 25 -20.53 -13.47 -4.19
N ALA A 26 -20.73 -14.06 -5.36
CA ALA A 26 -21.71 -15.14 -5.56
C ALA A 26 -21.32 -16.40 -4.75
N GLY A 27 -20.05 -16.82 -4.81
CA GLY A 27 -19.55 -17.99 -4.08
C GLY A 27 -19.71 -17.83 -2.57
N LEU A 28 -19.23 -16.72 -2.01
CA LEU A 28 -19.28 -16.45 -0.57
C LEU A 28 -20.71 -16.31 -0.05
N THR A 29 -21.58 -15.59 -0.76
CA THR A 29 -22.98 -15.45 -0.34
C THR A 29 -23.72 -16.78 -0.43
N SER A 30 -23.40 -17.67 -1.39
CA SER A 30 -23.99 -19.00 -1.50
C SER A 30 -23.67 -19.90 -0.31
N THR A 31 -22.55 -19.66 0.39
CA THR A 31 -22.16 -20.38 1.62
C THR A 31 -22.66 -19.71 2.90
N GLY A 32 -23.33 -18.56 2.79
CA GLY A 32 -23.95 -17.86 3.90
C GLY A 32 -23.16 -16.66 4.44
N ALA A 33 -21.99 -16.31 3.88
CA ALA A 33 -21.26 -15.13 4.30
C ALA A 33 -21.90 -13.83 3.78
N ASP A 34 -21.89 -12.77 4.56
CA ASP A 34 -22.20 -11.44 4.07
C ASP A 34 -20.96 -10.78 3.47
N VAL A 35 -21.08 -10.23 2.27
CA VAL A 35 -19.99 -9.64 1.48
C VAL A 35 -20.15 -8.13 1.42
N TYR A 36 -19.10 -7.41 1.76
CA TYR A 36 -19.05 -5.94 1.77
C TYR A 36 -18.08 -5.45 0.70
N LEU A 37 -18.61 -4.78 -0.32
CA LEU A 37 -17.87 -4.34 -1.49
C LEU A 37 -17.31 -2.94 -1.28
N LEU A 38 -16.00 -2.80 -1.29
CA LEU A 38 -15.30 -1.52 -1.36
C LEU A 38 -15.14 -1.04 -2.80
N HIS A 39 -15.36 -1.93 -3.79
CA HIS A 39 -15.09 -1.69 -5.20
C HIS A 39 -13.62 -1.34 -5.47
N VAL A 40 -13.36 -0.40 -6.40
CA VAL A 40 -11.97 0.02 -6.68
C VAL A 40 -11.39 0.72 -5.46
N THR A 41 -10.39 0.09 -4.86
CA THR A 41 -9.69 0.58 -3.67
C THR A 41 -8.28 -0.03 -3.59
N THR A 42 -7.44 0.48 -2.69
CA THR A 42 -6.06 0.02 -2.50
C THR A 42 -5.99 -1.19 -1.57
N THR A 43 -4.94 -2.01 -1.71
CA THR A 43 -4.66 -3.11 -0.77
C THR A 43 -4.62 -2.64 0.70
N PRO A 44 -3.89 -1.56 1.05
CA PRO A 44 -3.91 -1.07 2.43
C PRO A 44 -5.28 -0.56 2.90
N SER A 45 -6.15 -0.10 1.99
CA SER A 45 -7.54 0.24 2.34
C SER A 45 -8.32 -0.98 2.81
N VAL A 46 -8.20 -2.12 2.11
CA VAL A 46 -8.84 -3.38 2.54
C VAL A 46 -8.32 -3.81 3.91
N SER A 47 -7.00 -3.85 4.08
CA SER A 47 -6.34 -4.15 5.35
C SER A 47 -6.84 -3.26 6.50
N TYR A 48 -6.90 -1.95 6.26
CA TYR A 48 -7.41 -0.98 7.25
C TYR A 48 -8.87 -1.23 7.62
N VAL A 49 -9.73 -1.46 6.63
CA VAL A 49 -11.18 -1.66 6.86
C VAL A 49 -11.43 -2.93 7.64
N VAL A 50 -10.71 -4.02 7.32
CA VAL A 50 -10.84 -5.29 8.05
C VAL A 50 -10.44 -5.13 9.51
N ARG A 51 -9.23 -4.63 9.79
CA ARG A 51 -8.71 -4.53 11.16
C ARG A 51 -9.41 -3.50 12.05
N THR A 52 -10.11 -2.52 11.46
CA THR A 52 -10.81 -1.46 12.21
C THR A 52 -12.32 -1.62 12.22
N GLY A 53 -12.84 -2.61 11.51
CA GLY A 53 -14.24 -2.99 11.46
C GLY A 53 -14.48 -4.34 12.13
N ASP A 54 -15.74 -4.76 12.09
CA ASP A 54 -16.17 -6.08 12.59
C ASP A 54 -16.27 -7.05 11.40
N PHE A 55 -15.08 -7.41 10.83
CA PHE A 55 -14.95 -8.29 9.68
C PHE A 55 -14.06 -9.49 10.00
N ASP A 56 -14.42 -10.66 9.49
CA ASP A 56 -13.67 -11.89 9.70
C ASP A 56 -12.42 -11.96 8.81
N CYS A 57 -12.53 -11.47 7.56
CA CYS A 57 -11.40 -11.36 6.65
C CYS A 57 -11.67 -10.36 5.53
N GLY A 58 -10.63 -10.07 4.77
CA GLY A 58 -10.67 -9.27 3.56
C GLY A 58 -10.11 -10.03 2.36
N ILE A 59 -10.55 -9.61 1.19
CA ILE A 59 -10.04 -10.10 -0.10
C ILE A 59 -9.69 -8.89 -0.94
N MET A 60 -8.47 -8.87 -1.47
CA MET A 60 -8.07 -7.90 -2.48
C MET A 60 -7.82 -8.59 -3.81
N VAL A 61 -8.54 -8.18 -4.85
CA VAL A 61 -8.37 -8.68 -6.22
C VAL A 61 -7.41 -7.77 -6.96
N SER A 62 -6.16 -8.19 -7.05
CA SER A 62 -5.08 -7.45 -7.73
C SER A 62 -3.84 -8.32 -7.93
N ALA A 63 -3.12 -8.08 -9.03
CA ALA A 63 -1.77 -8.58 -9.26
C ALA A 63 -0.71 -7.45 -9.11
N SER A 64 -0.98 -6.44 -8.28
CA SER A 64 -0.05 -5.35 -7.94
C SER A 64 0.53 -4.68 -9.20
N HIS A 65 1.84 -4.77 -9.41
CA HIS A 65 2.57 -4.12 -10.49
C HIS A 65 2.57 -4.88 -11.83
N ASN A 66 1.95 -6.04 -11.90
CA ASN A 66 1.89 -6.84 -13.13
C ASN A 66 1.04 -6.16 -14.22
N PRO A 67 1.20 -6.54 -15.51
CA PRO A 67 0.32 -6.08 -16.59
C PRO A 67 -1.15 -6.43 -16.36
N PHE A 68 -2.05 -5.76 -17.07
CA PHE A 68 -3.51 -5.88 -16.88
C PHE A 68 -4.10 -7.27 -17.08
N TYR A 69 -3.44 -8.10 -17.88
CA TYR A 69 -3.90 -9.47 -18.21
C TYR A 69 -3.59 -10.50 -17.12
N ASP A 70 -2.69 -10.17 -16.18
CA ASP A 70 -2.51 -10.93 -14.95
C ASP A 70 -3.49 -10.45 -13.89
N ASN A 71 -3.86 -11.34 -12.97
CA ASN A 71 -4.61 -10.97 -11.79
C ASN A 71 -4.25 -11.92 -10.62
N GLY A 72 -4.68 -11.55 -9.42
CA GLY A 72 -4.43 -12.32 -8.21
C GLY A 72 -5.49 -12.08 -7.15
N ILE A 73 -5.58 -12.98 -6.20
CA ILE A 73 -6.46 -12.89 -5.05
C ILE A 73 -5.59 -12.90 -3.80
N LYS A 74 -5.56 -11.78 -3.08
CA LYS A 74 -4.84 -11.64 -1.81
C LYS A 74 -5.84 -11.84 -0.67
N LEU A 75 -5.59 -12.82 0.20
CA LEU A 75 -6.39 -13.05 1.41
C LEU A 75 -5.78 -12.30 2.59
N ILE A 76 -6.66 -11.63 3.35
CA ILE A 76 -6.29 -10.77 4.49
C ILE A 76 -7.07 -11.25 5.70
N ASN A 77 -6.38 -11.56 6.80
CA ASN A 77 -7.02 -12.03 8.04
C ASN A 77 -7.73 -10.91 8.80
N GLY A 78 -8.45 -11.25 9.86
CA GLY A 78 -9.22 -10.27 10.68
C GLY A 78 -8.38 -9.17 11.33
N ASN A 79 -7.06 -9.34 11.42
CA ASN A 79 -6.12 -8.34 11.92
C ASN A 79 -5.61 -7.38 10.82
N GLY A 80 -6.05 -7.56 9.58
CA GLY A 80 -5.58 -6.78 8.43
C GLY A 80 -4.20 -7.20 7.92
N GLU A 81 -3.74 -8.38 8.28
CA GLU A 81 -2.47 -8.98 7.86
C GLU A 81 -2.71 -9.97 6.72
N LYS A 82 -1.64 -10.40 6.04
CA LYS A 82 -1.75 -11.53 5.12
C LYS A 82 -2.30 -12.75 5.85
N MET A 83 -3.18 -13.49 5.15
CA MET A 83 -3.75 -14.74 5.68
C MET A 83 -2.62 -15.73 6.01
N GLU A 84 -2.82 -16.47 7.07
CA GLU A 84 -1.93 -17.54 7.52
C GLU A 84 -1.79 -18.60 6.42
N GLN A 85 -0.59 -19.14 6.25
CA GLN A 85 -0.28 -20.08 5.17
C GLN A 85 -1.13 -21.36 5.28
N GLU A 86 -1.39 -21.81 6.50
CA GLU A 86 -2.21 -23.00 6.76
C GLU A 86 -3.63 -22.85 6.21
N VAL A 87 -4.22 -21.65 6.31
CA VAL A 87 -5.55 -21.36 5.76
C VAL A 87 -5.52 -21.30 4.24
N ILE A 88 -4.44 -20.71 3.66
CA ILE A 88 -4.25 -20.68 2.21
C ILE A 88 -4.13 -22.10 1.67
N ASP A 89 -3.34 -22.96 2.30
CA ASP A 89 -3.15 -24.37 1.92
C ASP A 89 -4.48 -25.16 2.00
N GLU A 90 -5.34 -24.85 2.97
CA GLU A 90 -6.68 -25.43 3.05
C GLU A 90 -7.57 -24.97 1.90
N VAL A 91 -7.56 -23.70 1.54
CA VAL A 91 -8.30 -23.15 0.39
C VAL A 91 -7.85 -23.82 -0.90
N GLU A 92 -6.54 -23.96 -1.12
CA GLU A 92 -5.98 -24.64 -2.30
C GLU A 92 -6.41 -26.11 -2.37
N LYS A 93 -6.41 -26.83 -1.25
CA LYS A 93 -6.94 -28.22 -1.20
C LYS A 93 -8.41 -28.30 -1.60
N TYR A 94 -9.24 -27.32 -1.21
CA TYR A 94 -10.62 -27.25 -1.66
C TYR A 94 -10.74 -27.00 -3.16
N LEU A 95 -9.91 -26.12 -3.72
CA LEU A 95 -9.89 -25.83 -5.17
C LEU A 95 -9.50 -27.06 -6.00
N ASP A 96 -8.59 -27.89 -5.48
CA ASP A 96 -8.11 -29.11 -6.14
C ASP A 96 -9.02 -30.34 -5.86
N SER A 97 -10.01 -30.19 -4.99
CA SER A 97 -10.91 -31.26 -4.59
C SER A 97 -12.20 -31.26 -5.42
N ASP A 98 -12.97 -32.35 -5.21
CA ASP A 98 -14.35 -32.45 -5.64
C ASP A 98 -15.22 -31.50 -4.81
N LEU A 99 -15.64 -30.38 -5.39
CA LEU A 99 -16.35 -29.29 -4.72
C LEU A 99 -17.72 -29.68 -4.11
N GLU A 100 -18.08 -30.96 -4.14
CA GLU A 100 -19.35 -31.49 -3.56
C GLU A 100 -19.48 -31.28 -2.05
N SER A 101 -18.35 -31.10 -1.35
CA SER A 101 -18.33 -30.89 0.12
C SER A 101 -18.64 -29.45 0.59
N ILE A 102 -18.83 -28.50 -0.32
CA ILE A 102 -19.10 -27.11 0.03
C ILE A 102 -20.50 -26.97 0.66
N PRO A 103 -20.62 -26.47 1.90
CA PRO A 103 -21.89 -26.34 2.58
C PRO A 103 -22.66 -25.12 2.04
N TYR A 104 -23.59 -25.32 1.11
CA TYR A 104 -24.46 -24.26 0.62
C TYR A 104 -25.52 -23.86 1.64
N ALA A 105 -25.66 -22.56 1.83
CA ALA A 105 -26.73 -21.98 2.62
C ALA A 105 -28.08 -22.03 1.89
N ARG A 106 -29.18 -22.02 2.64
CA ARG A 106 -30.53 -22.06 2.09
C ARG A 106 -31.41 -21.01 2.76
N MET A 107 -32.40 -20.53 1.99
CA MET A 107 -33.45 -19.59 2.49
C MET A 107 -32.81 -18.35 3.14
N GLU A 108 -33.20 -18.01 4.36
CA GLU A 108 -32.72 -16.85 5.13
C GLU A 108 -31.25 -16.93 5.56
N LYS A 109 -30.61 -18.08 5.42
CA LYS A 109 -29.19 -18.29 5.70
C LYS A 109 -28.27 -17.86 4.56
N ILE A 110 -28.82 -17.67 3.34
CA ILE A 110 -28.04 -17.13 2.23
C ILE A 110 -27.45 -15.77 2.60
N GLY A 111 -26.20 -15.52 2.25
CA GLY A 111 -25.54 -14.25 2.48
C GLY A 111 -26.09 -13.13 1.60
N ARG A 112 -25.69 -11.92 1.89
CA ARG A 112 -26.05 -10.75 1.08
C ARG A 112 -24.82 -9.98 0.68
N THR A 113 -24.89 -9.26 -0.44
CA THR A 113 -23.90 -8.29 -0.87
C THR A 113 -24.33 -6.91 -0.43
N VAL A 114 -23.37 -6.12 0.08
CA VAL A 114 -23.57 -4.77 0.59
C VAL A 114 -22.55 -3.85 -0.06
N ASP A 115 -23.00 -2.77 -0.70
CA ASP A 115 -22.11 -1.69 -1.13
C ASP A 115 -21.55 -0.97 0.09
N TYR A 116 -20.22 -0.95 0.25
CA TYR A 116 -19.58 -0.43 1.46
C TYR A 116 -18.58 0.68 1.19
N PHE A 117 -18.97 1.67 0.39
CA PHE A 117 -18.17 2.87 0.13
C PHE A 117 -17.73 3.61 1.42
N ALA A 118 -18.52 3.51 2.47
CA ALA A 118 -18.20 4.09 3.78
C ALA A 118 -16.86 3.56 4.33
N GLY A 119 -16.51 2.30 4.07
CA GLY A 119 -15.23 1.71 4.47
C GLY A 119 -14.05 2.41 3.80
N ARG A 120 -14.10 2.61 2.49
CA ARG A 120 -13.09 3.36 1.74
C ARG A 120 -12.97 4.81 2.23
N ASN A 121 -14.10 5.48 2.45
CA ASN A 121 -14.10 6.86 2.95
C ASN A 121 -13.50 6.97 4.36
N ARG A 122 -13.72 5.97 5.22
CA ARG A 122 -13.06 5.88 6.53
C ARG A 122 -11.53 5.80 6.40
N TYR A 123 -11.03 4.99 5.46
CA TYR A 123 -9.60 4.90 5.19
C TYR A 123 -9.04 6.25 4.69
N MET A 124 -9.73 6.94 3.78
CA MET A 124 -9.33 8.28 3.35
C MET A 124 -9.28 9.26 4.53
N GLY A 125 -10.31 9.27 5.37
CA GLY A 125 -10.35 10.09 6.59
C GLY A 125 -9.23 9.75 7.57
N TYR A 126 -8.90 8.47 7.71
CA TYR A 126 -7.76 8.01 8.48
C TYR A 126 -6.44 8.57 7.94
N LEU A 127 -6.16 8.43 6.64
CA LEU A 127 -4.96 8.99 6.01
C LEU A 127 -4.85 10.51 6.26
N MET A 128 -5.92 11.25 6.05
CA MET A 128 -5.96 12.69 6.30
C MET A 128 -5.64 13.04 7.76
N SER A 129 -6.11 12.23 8.71
CA SER A 129 -5.86 12.44 10.15
C SER A 129 -4.41 12.24 10.56
N LEU A 130 -3.60 11.58 9.73
CA LEU A 130 -2.18 11.33 10.00
C LEU A 130 -1.27 12.48 9.59
N ALA A 131 -1.76 13.44 8.80
CA ALA A 131 -1.00 14.61 8.41
C ALA A 131 -0.94 15.61 9.57
N THR A 132 0.27 16.01 9.93
CA THR A 132 0.51 16.94 11.06
C THR A 132 0.72 18.39 10.59
N HIS A 133 0.82 18.61 9.28
CA HIS A 133 1.05 19.90 8.64
C HIS A 133 0.07 20.13 7.50
N SER A 134 -0.25 21.38 7.20
CA SER A 134 -0.97 21.74 5.97
C SER A 134 -0.03 21.69 4.77
N TYR A 135 -0.52 21.17 3.64
CA TYR A 135 0.24 21.11 2.38
C TYR A 135 0.01 22.34 1.48
N ARG A 136 -0.57 23.42 2.03
CA ARG A 136 -0.82 24.65 1.28
C ARG A 136 0.48 25.20 0.68
N ASN A 137 0.40 25.59 -0.59
CA ASN A 137 1.51 26.09 -1.41
C ASN A 137 2.59 25.04 -1.75
N ILE A 138 2.30 23.76 -1.60
CA ILE A 138 3.15 22.68 -2.08
C ILE A 138 2.54 22.08 -3.34
N LYS A 139 3.33 22.01 -4.41
CA LYS A 139 2.95 21.38 -5.70
C LYS A 139 3.37 19.93 -5.68
N VAL A 140 2.39 19.04 -5.72
CA VAL A 140 2.60 17.59 -5.63
C VAL A 140 2.19 16.92 -6.92
N GLY A 141 3.10 16.16 -7.53
CA GLY A 141 2.80 15.26 -8.65
C GLY A 141 2.36 13.90 -8.13
N LEU A 142 1.29 13.34 -8.68
CA LEU A 142 0.80 12.00 -8.35
C LEU A 142 0.68 11.17 -9.63
N ASP A 143 1.43 10.10 -9.74
CA ASP A 143 1.26 9.08 -10.78
C ASP A 143 0.47 7.92 -10.17
N CYS A 144 -0.78 7.78 -10.59
CA CYS A 144 -1.71 6.79 -10.06
C CYS A 144 -1.65 5.44 -10.81
N SER A 145 -0.71 5.25 -11.75
CA SER A 145 -0.52 4.02 -12.55
C SER A 145 -1.79 3.49 -13.25
N ASN A 146 -2.79 4.34 -13.48
CA ASN A 146 -4.16 3.94 -13.86
C ASN A 146 -4.73 2.83 -12.96
N GLY A 147 -4.26 2.77 -11.73
CA GLY A 147 -4.60 1.78 -10.70
C GLY A 147 -5.52 2.31 -9.61
N SER A 148 -5.51 1.62 -8.50
CA SER A 148 -6.40 1.87 -7.35
C SER A 148 -6.19 3.25 -6.71
N ALA A 149 -4.96 3.80 -6.76
CA ALA A 149 -4.64 5.12 -6.22
C ALA A 149 -5.47 6.24 -6.88
N SER A 150 -5.91 6.08 -8.14
CA SER A 150 -6.72 7.06 -8.87
C SER A 150 -8.01 7.46 -8.13
N SER A 151 -8.58 6.56 -7.35
CA SER A 151 -9.81 6.80 -6.59
C SER A 151 -9.61 7.44 -5.21
N ILE A 152 -8.36 7.58 -4.74
CA ILE A 152 -8.06 7.95 -3.35
C ILE A 152 -7.02 9.07 -3.25
N ALA A 153 -5.88 8.96 -3.93
CA ALA A 153 -4.71 9.79 -3.67
C ALA A 153 -4.99 11.28 -3.86
N LYS A 154 -5.57 11.67 -5.00
CA LYS A 154 -5.90 13.07 -5.27
C LYS A 154 -6.80 13.67 -4.18
N GLY A 155 -7.87 12.97 -3.80
CA GLY A 155 -8.82 13.45 -2.81
C GLY A 155 -8.18 13.67 -1.43
N VAL A 156 -7.22 12.82 -1.05
CA VAL A 156 -6.48 12.95 0.20
C VAL A 156 -5.55 14.18 0.17
N PHE A 157 -4.76 14.34 -0.89
CA PHE A 157 -3.82 15.46 -1.00
C PHE A 157 -4.52 16.81 -1.16
N ASP A 158 -5.62 16.87 -1.93
CA ASP A 158 -6.45 18.07 -2.06
C ASP A 158 -7.04 18.50 -0.71
N ALA A 159 -7.56 17.54 0.07
CA ALA A 159 -8.11 17.81 1.39
C ALA A 159 -7.06 18.33 2.37
N LEU A 160 -5.79 17.94 2.22
CA LEU A 160 -4.66 18.44 3.00
C LEU A 160 -4.15 19.80 2.50
N GLY A 161 -4.66 20.29 1.37
CA GLY A 161 -4.39 21.62 0.84
C GLY A 161 -3.26 21.70 -0.19
N ALA A 162 -2.78 20.56 -0.72
CA ALA A 162 -1.78 20.55 -1.79
C ALA A 162 -2.34 21.09 -3.12
N GLU A 163 -1.48 21.66 -3.94
CA GLU A 163 -1.74 21.86 -5.37
C GLU A 163 -1.38 20.55 -6.09
N THR A 164 -2.39 19.68 -6.31
CA THR A 164 -2.17 18.34 -6.86
C THR A 164 -2.20 18.33 -8.38
N HIS A 165 -1.16 17.76 -8.97
CA HIS A 165 -1.01 17.50 -10.39
C HIS A 165 -1.00 15.99 -10.60
N VAL A 166 -2.03 15.45 -11.27
CA VAL A 166 -2.21 14.00 -11.38
C VAL A 166 -1.98 13.54 -12.82
N ILE A 167 -1.26 12.45 -12.99
CA ILE A 167 -1.10 11.73 -14.25
C ILE A 167 -1.54 10.27 -14.06
N ASN A 168 -1.87 9.60 -15.14
CA ASN A 168 -2.26 8.19 -15.15
C ASN A 168 -3.38 7.86 -14.15
N ASP A 169 -4.45 8.66 -14.15
CA ASP A 169 -5.63 8.55 -13.28
C ASP A 169 -6.95 8.24 -14.02
N ALA A 170 -6.85 7.79 -15.27
CA ALA A 170 -7.99 7.45 -16.14
C ALA A 170 -7.98 5.95 -16.52
N PRO A 171 -8.27 5.05 -15.57
CA PRO A 171 -8.25 3.62 -15.82
C PRO A 171 -9.32 3.18 -16.81
N ASP A 172 -8.96 2.36 -17.81
CA ASP A 172 -9.86 1.77 -18.81
C ASP A 172 -10.02 0.25 -18.68
N GLY A 173 -9.39 -0.34 -17.66
CA GLY A 173 -9.37 -1.78 -17.39
C GLY A 173 -8.23 -2.54 -18.05
N THR A 174 -7.46 -1.88 -18.96
CA THR A 174 -6.36 -2.51 -19.71
C THR A 174 -5.06 -1.72 -19.64
N ASN A 175 -5.06 -0.54 -19.05
CA ASN A 175 -3.94 0.38 -19.00
C ASN A 175 -3.24 0.49 -17.62
N ILE A 176 -3.62 -0.32 -16.64
CA ILE A 176 -2.96 -0.36 -15.32
C ILE A 176 -1.47 -0.71 -15.47
N ASN A 177 -0.58 0.03 -14.81
CA ASN A 177 0.88 -0.12 -14.84
C ASN A 177 1.51 -0.03 -16.26
N LYS A 178 0.76 0.37 -17.27
CA LYS A 178 1.27 0.41 -18.63
C LYS A 178 2.13 1.67 -18.82
N GLU A 179 3.44 1.48 -18.82
CA GLU A 179 4.44 2.55 -18.99
C GLU A 179 4.28 3.71 -17.98
N CYS A 180 3.76 3.41 -16.77
CA CYS A 180 3.47 4.40 -15.74
C CYS A 180 3.62 3.80 -14.33
N GLY A 181 3.50 4.66 -13.31
CA GLY A 181 3.55 4.28 -11.90
C GLY A 181 4.96 3.97 -11.40
N SER A 182 5.04 3.24 -10.28
CA SER A 182 6.31 2.98 -9.59
C SER A 182 7.28 2.09 -10.38
N THR A 183 6.83 1.35 -11.38
CA THR A 183 7.69 0.53 -12.25
C THR A 183 8.21 1.25 -13.48
N HIS A 184 7.66 2.43 -13.80
CA HIS A 184 8.02 3.28 -14.95
C HIS A 184 8.02 4.75 -14.53
N ILE A 185 8.98 5.11 -13.70
CA ILE A 185 9.03 6.40 -13.00
C ILE A 185 9.44 7.59 -13.90
N GLU A 186 9.92 7.31 -15.13
CA GLU A 186 10.53 8.30 -16.01
C GLU A 186 9.54 9.38 -16.48
N GLU A 187 8.26 9.02 -16.59
CA GLU A 187 7.22 9.99 -16.94
C GLU A 187 7.02 10.99 -15.80
N LEU A 188 6.93 10.51 -14.56
CA LEU A 188 6.79 11.37 -13.39
C LEU A 188 8.03 12.27 -13.20
N GLN A 189 9.25 11.77 -13.47
CA GLN A 189 10.47 12.59 -13.41
C GLN A 189 10.39 13.79 -14.37
N LYS A 190 10.02 13.55 -15.63
CA LYS A 190 9.82 14.60 -16.64
C LYS A 190 8.71 15.57 -16.23
N TYR A 191 7.64 15.03 -15.67
CA TYR A 191 6.47 15.80 -15.24
C TYR A 191 6.80 16.74 -14.07
N VAL A 192 7.53 16.25 -13.06
CA VAL A 192 7.99 17.06 -11.91
C VAL A 192 8.86 18.21 -12.37
N ILE A 193 9.86 17.94 -13.23
CA ILE A 193 10.78 18.99 -13.74
C ILE A 193 10.01 19.98 -14.62
N GLY A 194 9.21 19.49 -15.58
CA GLY A 194 8.51 20.31 -16.56
C GLY A 194 7.48 21.27 -15.94
N ASN A 195 6.82 20.84 -14.86
CA ASN A 195 5.84 21.65 -14.15
C ASN A 195 6.39 22.32 -12.88
N LYS A 196 7.68 22.17 -12.62
CA LYS A 196 8.34 22.75 -11.43
C LYS A 196 7.62 22.38 -10.14
N LEU A 197 7.33 21.09 -9.99
CA LEU A 197 6.69 20.57 -8.80
C LEU A 197 7.70 20.45 -7.65
N ASP A 198 7.23 20.54 -6.43
CA ASP A 198 8.07 20.40 -5.24
C ASP A 198 8.44 18.94 -4.96
N ILE A 199 7.60 18.00 -5.37
CA ILE A 199 7.76 16.55 -5.17
C ILE A 199 6.79 15.78 -6.07
N GLY A 200 7.14 14.55 -6.42
CA GLY A 200 6.26 13.60 -7.09
C GLY A 200 6.19 12.27 -6.37
N PHE A 201 5.04 11.59 -6.43
CA PHE A 201 4.85 10.24 -5.90
C PHE A 201 4.24 9.34 -6.97
N ALA A 202 4.82 8.17 -7.18
CA ALA A 202 4.32 7.13 -8.08
C ALA A 202 3.92 5.91 -7.30
N TYR A 203 2.71 5.41 -7.58
CA TYR A 203 2.17 4.21 -6.96
C TYR A 203 2.22 3.04 -7.96
N ASP A 204 2.07 1.82 -7.46
CA ASP A 204 1.76 0.66 -8.30
C ASP A 204 0.25 0.41 -8.37
N GLY A 205 -0.17 -0.64 -9.07
CA GLY A 205 -1.57 -0.87 -9.41
C GLY A 205 -2.54 -0.96 -8.23
N ASP A 206 -2.12 -1.46 -7.08
CA ASP A 206 -2.93 -1.54 -5.86
C ASP A 206 -2.42 -0.66 -4.72
N ALA A 207 -1.43 0.19 -5.03
CA ALA A 207 -0.89 1.25 -4.19
C ALA A 207 -0.36 0.77 -2.82
N ASP A 208 0.16 -0.45 -2.75
CA ASP A 208 0.92 -0.92 -1.59
C ASP A 208 2.39 -0.47 -1.64
N ARG A 209 2.83 0.06 -2.80
CA ARG A 209 4.17 0.65 -3.05
C ARG A 209 4.08 2.13 -3.38
N CYS A 210 5.15 2.84 -3.05
CA CYS A 210 5.37 4.24 -3.42
C CYS A 210 6.85 4.48 -3.72
N LEU A 211 7.14 5.04 -4.89
CA LEU A 211 8.41 5.71 -5.16
C LEU A 211 8.19 7.22 -5.20
N CYS A 212 9.25 7.97 -4.92
CA CYS A 212 9.19 9.42 -4.92
C CYS A 212 10.15 10.00 -5.96
N VAL A 213 9.82 11.18 -6.46
CA VAL A 213 10.70 12.00 -7.31
C VAL A 213 10.91 13.33 -6.62
N ASP A 214 12.17 13.71 -6.39
CA ASP A 214 12.51 14.99 -5.78
C ASP A 214 12.30 16.18 -6.76
N GLU A 215 12.41 17.39 -6.26
CA GLU A 215 12.25 18.62 -7.04
C GLU A 215 13.28 18.82 -8.16
N LYS A 216 14.33 17.98 -8.20
CA LYS A 216 15.36 17.97 -9.24
C LYS A 216 15.14 16.85 -10.26
N GLY A 217 14.11 16.03 -10.06
CA GLY A 217 13.79 14.89 -10.91
C GLY A 217 14.56 13.61 -10.58
N ASN A 218 15.26 13.54 -9.45
CA ASN A 218 15.92 12.31 -9.03
C ASN A 218 14.93 11.35 -8.40
N VAL A 219 15.11 10.06 -8.68
CA VAL A 219 14.31 9.00 -8.07
C VAL A 219 14.73 8.81 -6.61
N VAL A 220 13.75 8.78 -5.72
CA VAL A 220 13.88 8.42 -4.33
C VAL A 220 13.19 7.06 -4.15
N ASN A 221 13.99 5.99 -4.25
CA ASN A 221 13.52 4.61 -4.12
C ASN A 221 13.24 4.22 -2.66
N GLY A 222 12.79 2.99 -2.43
CA GLY A 222 12.46 2.51 -1.09
C GLY A 222 13.60 2.62 -0.08
N ASP A 223 14.85 2.39 -0.49
CA ASP A 223 16.01 2.55 0.39
C ASP A 223 16.19 4.00 0.86
N LEU A 224 16.07 4.95 -0.04
CA LEU A 224 16.13 6.37 0.29
C LEU A 224 14.95 6.81 1.16
N ILE A 225 13.76 6.25 0.91
CA ILE A 225 12.57 6.49 1.74
C ILE A 225 12.80 5.96 3.17
N LEU A 226 13.33 4.73 3.31
CA LEU A 226 13.66 4.14 4.60
C LEU A 226 14.70 4.97 5.36
N TYR A 227 15.72 5.51 4.65
CA TYR A 227 16.69 6.41 5.26
C TYR A 227 16.05 7.67 5.81
N VAL A 228 15.28 8.38 4.96
CA VAL A 228 14.64 9.65 5.34
C VAL A 228 13.66 9.45 6.51
N ALA A 229 12.83 8.41 6.43
CA ALA A 229 11.87 8.10 7.50
C ALA A 229 12.59 7.63 8.78
N GLY A 230 13.60 6.77 8.68
CA GLY A 230 14.36 6.24 9.81
C GLY A 230 15.08 7.34 10.58
N VAL A 231 15.77 8.25 9.88
CA VAL A 231 16.43 9.40 10.51
C VAL A 231 15.43 10.28 11.24
N TYR A 232 14.30 10.59 10.62
CA TYR A 232 13.26 11.42 11.25
C TYR A 232 12.65 10.74 12.47
N MET A 233 12.31 9.44 12.36
CA MET A 233 11.75 8.68 13.48
C MET A 233 12.74 8.56 14.64
N LYS A 234 14.04 8.39 14.36
CA LYS A 234 15.09 8.42 15.38
C LYS A 234 15.13 9.77 16.10
N GLN A 235 15.14 10.88 15.34
CA GLN A 235 15.13 12.23 15.92
C GLN A 235 13.91 12.50 16.80
N LYS A 236 12.77 11.89 16.47
CA LYS A 236 11.52 11.98 17.26
C LYS A 236 11.45 10.97 18.41
N GLY A 237 12.42 10.08 18.56
CA GLY A 237 12.41 9.04 19.59
C GLY A 237 11.33 7.97 19.37
N THR A 238 10.90 7.78 18.11
CA THR A 238 9.83 6.82 17.74
C THR A 238 10.33 5.59 16.96
N LEU A 239 11.64 5.54 16.66
CA LEU A 239 12.27 4.38 16.04
C LEU A 239 12.70 3.39 17.14
N VAL A 240 11.94 2.31 17.30
CA VAL A 240 12.19 1.29 18.33
C VAL A 240 13.58 0.69 18.13
N ASN A 241 14.36 0.65 19.21
CA ASN A 241 15.75 0.18 19.24
C ASN A 241 16.65 0.84 18.17
N ASN A 242 16.27 2.01 17.65
CA ASN A 242 16.91 2.65 16.51
C ASN A 242 17.07 1.74 15.28
N THR A 243 16.19 0.76 15.08
CA THR A 243 16.32 -0.28 14.07
C THR A 243 15.30 -0.13 12.94
N VAL A 244 15.77 -0.32 11.69
CA VAL A 244 14.96 -0.39 10.47
C VAL A 244 15.09 -1.79 9.88
N VAL A 245 13.97 -2.39 9.46
CA VAL A 245 13.98 -3.70 8.77
C VAL A 245 14.07 -3.49 7.27
N THR A 246 15.04 -4.15 6.63
CA THR A 246 15.30 -4.08 5.19
C THR A 246 15.38 -5.49 4.60
N THR A 247 15.62 -5.61 3.30
CA THR A 247 15.92 -6.90 2.67
C THR A 247 17.37 -6.99 2.23
N ILE A 248 17.81 -8.20 1.87
CA ILE A 248 19.15 -8.44 1.31
C ILE A 248 19.38 -7.71 -0.03
N MET A 249 18.34 -7.17 -0.68
CA MET A 249 18.43 -6.43 -1.93
C MET A 249 18.72 -4.94 -1.74
N SER A 250 18.60 -4.42 -0.50
CA SER A 250 18.89 -3.01 -0.24
C SER A 250 20.34 -2.65 -0.56
N ASN A 251 20.53 -1.45 -1.11
CA ASN A 251 21.84 -0.96 -1.54
C ASN A 251 22.80 -0.79 -0.36
N ILE A 252 24.06 -1.16 -0.53
CA ILE A 252 25.10 -0.99 0.49
C ILE A 252 25.23 0.46 0.98
N GLY A 253 24.86 1.43 0.13
CA GLY A 253 24.85 2.85 0.47
C GLY A 253 23.87 3.20 1.57
N LEU A 254 22.72 2.53 1.62
CA LEU A 254 21.77 2.67 2.71
C LEU A 254 22.40 2.28 4.04
N TYR A 255 23.06 1.13 4.10
CA TYR A 255 23.69 0.63 5.33
C TYR A 255 24.80 1.54 5.81
N LYS A 256 25.67 2.01 4.90
CA LYS A 256 26.72 2.99 5.26
C LYS A 256 26.14 4.30 5.79
N ALA A 257 25.02 4.74 5.21
CA ALA A 257 24.34 5.95 5.69
C ALA A 257 23.67 5.73 7.05
N PHE A 258 23.09 4.56 7.30
CA PHE A 258 22.57 4.20 8.62
C PHE A 258 23.66 4.13 9.67
N ASP A 259 24.80 3.48 9.38
CA ASP A 259 25.96 3.41 10.27
C ASP A 259 26.44 4.80 10.67
N ALA A 260 26.51 5.74 9.69
CA ALA A 260 26.96 7.11 9.93
C ALA A 260 26.06 7.90 10.89
N VAL A 261 24.78 7.55 11.00
CA VAL A 261 23.81 8.21 11.89
C VAL A 261 23.40 7.33 13.09
N GLY A 262 24.03 6.16 13.27
CA GLY A 262 23.77 5.23 14.37
C GLY A 262 22.34 4.63 14.33
N ILE A 263 21.86 4.27 13.14
CA ILE A 263 20.65 3.49 12.95
C ILE A 263 21.07 2.04 12.69
N ASP A 264 20.53 1.13 13.48
CA ASP A 264 20.71 -0.30 13.32
C ASP A 264 19.71 -0.83 12.25
N TYR A 265 20.03 -1.99 11.68
CA TYR A 265 19.17 -2.58 10.65
C TYR A 265 19.16 -4.10 10.71
N GLU A 266 17.98 -4.67 10.41
CA GLU A 266 17.80 -6.09 10.16
C GLU A 266 17.64 -6.35 8.67
N LYS A 267 18.22 -7.46 8.18
CA LYS A 267 18.17 -7.88 6.78
C LYS A 267 17.38 -9.17 6.65
N THR A 268 16.24 -9.11 6.00
CA THR A 268 15.43 -10.30 5.74
C THR A 268 15.67 -10.83 4.33
N ALA A 269 15.12 -12.01 4.05
CA ALA A 269 14.92 -12.45 2.66
C ALA A 269 14.00 -11.47 1.92
N VAL A 270 14.04 -11.52 0.59
CA VAL A 270 13.17 -10.69 -0.29
C VAL A 270 11.72 -11.12 -0.12
N GLY A 271 10.84 -10.15 0.08
CA GLY A 271 9.40 -10.34 0.22
C GLY A 271 8.86 -9.63 1.46
N ASP A 272 7.79 -8.88 1.25
CA ASP A 272 7.09 -8.09 2.27
C ASP A 272 6.67 -8.92 3.49
N LYS A 273 6.37 -10.21 3.31
CA LYS A 273 6.05 -11.16 4.38
C LYS A 273 7.19 -11.25 5.40
N TYR A 274 8.42 -11.44 4.93
CA TYR A 274 9.59 -11.58 5.82
C TYR A 274 9.92 -10.28 6.53
N VAL A 275 9.77 -9.14 5.85
CA VAL A 275 9.94 -7.81 6.47
C VAL A 275 8.92 -7.63 7.60
N TYR A 276 7.64 -7.91 7.33
CA TYR A 276 6.59 -7.75 8.32
C TYR A 276 6.72 -8.72 9.50
N GLU A 277 7.05 -9.99 9.25
CA GLU A 277 7.30 -10.98 10.30
C GLU A 277 8.43 -10.53 11.24
N CYS A 278 9.56 -10.10 10.69
CA CYS A 278 10.68 -9.56 11.48
C CYS A 278 10.25 -8.32 12.30
N MET A 279 9.50 -7.41 11.69
CA MET A 279 8.97 -6.22 12.38
C MET A 279 8.05 -6.60 13.54
N ARG A 280 7.15 -7.56 13.33
CA ARG A 280 6.19 -8.01 14.34
C ARG A 280 6.87 -8.70 15.53
N GLU A 281 7.79 -9.62 15.25
CA GLU A 281 8.50 -10.38 16.27
C GLU A 281 9.37 -9.52 17.18
N ASN A 282 9.94 -8.43 16.63
CA ASN A 282 10.82 -7.53 17.35
C ASN A 282 10.17 -6.17 17.70
N GLU A 283 8.88 -6.02 17.42
CA GLU A 283 8.12 -4.78 17.64
C GLU A 283 8.65 -3.55 16.88
N TYR A 284 9.45 -3.75 15.82
CA TYR A 284 10.00 -2.67 15.02
C TYR A 284 8.90 -1.89 14.29
N LYS A 285 9.11 -0.60 14.09
CA LYS A 285 8.07 0.32 13.59
C LYS A 285 8.30 0.83 12.17
N LEU A 286 9.44 0.51 11.56
CA LEU A 286 9.76 0.88 10.19
C LEU A 286 10.47 -0.28 9.50
N GLY A 287 9.98 -0.66 8.34
CA GLY A 287 10.62 -1.63 7.47
C GLY A 287 10.14 -1.49 6.04
N GLY A 288 10.84 -2.12 5.11
CA GLY A 288 10.44 -2.08 3.71
C GLY A 288 11.48 -2.61 2.75
N GLU A 289 11.20 -2.41 1.49
CA GLU A 289 11.97 -2.89 0.35
C GLU A 289 12.36 -1.74 -0.59
N GLU A 290 13.42 -1.91 -1.35
CA GLU A 290 13.86 -0.96 -2.38
C GLU A 290 12.75 -0.64 -3.39
N SER A 291 11.86 -1.60 -3.67
CA SER A 291 10.70 -1.47 -4.55
C SER A 291 9.67 -0.44 -4.10
N GLY A 292 9.81 0.13 -2.91
CA GLY A 292 8.89 1.12 -2.34
C GLY A 292 7.75 0.53 -1.50
N HIS A 293 7.77 -0.77 -1.19
CA HIS A 293 6.85 -1.36 -0.23
C HIS A 293 7.33 -1.02 1.18
N ILE A 294 6.79 0.04 1.76
CA ILE A 294 7.22 0.60 3.06
C ILE A 294 6.12 0.41 4.10
N ILE A 295 6.49 -0.18 5.23
CA ILE A 295 5.60 -0.47 6.35
C ILE A 295 5.92 0.45 7.51
N PHE A 296 4.97 1.29 7.87
CA PHE A 296 4.99 2.06 9.11
C PHE A 296 4.15 1.32 10.17
N GLY A 297 4.77 0.41 10.93
CA GLY A 297 4.10 -0.54 11.81
C GLY A 297 3.23 0.08 12.93
N LYS A 298 3.35 1.38 13.19
CA LYS A 298 2.42 2.11 14.06
C LYS A 298 1.06 2.35 13.39
N TYR A 299 1.02 2.40 12.05
CA TYR A 299 -0.12 2.88 11.28
C TYR A 299 -0.74 1.81 10.39
N ALA A 300 0.06 0.89 9.89
CA ALA A 300 -0.36 -0.15 8.94
C ALA A 300 0.33 -1.49 9.22
N THR A 301 -0.31 -2.59 8.81
CA THR A 301 0.18 -3.97 8.89
C THR A 301 0.74 -4.47 7.56
N THR A 302 0.73 -3.62 6.54
CA THR A 302 1.27 -3.88 5.20
C THR A 302 1.86 -2.58 4.63
N GLY A 303 2.54 -2.65 3.50
CA GLY A 303 2.94 -1.47 2.75
C GLY A 303 1.74 -0.61 2.38
N ASP A 304 1.92 0.71 2.44
CA ASP A 304 0.88 1.68 2.10
C ASP A 304 1.53 2.87 1.41
N GLY A 305 1.35 2.92 0.08
CA GLY A 305 2.01 3.95 -0.74
C GLY A 305 1.51 5.36 -0.43
N ILE A 306 0.20 5.53 -0.17
CA ILE A 306 -0.35 6.86 0.13
C ILE A 306 0.06 7.30 1.53
N LEU A 307 0.06 6.41 2.51
CA LEU A 307 0.62 6.68 3.84
C LEU A 307 2.10 7.06 3.75
N THR A 308 2.88 6.33 2.95
CA THR A 308 4.31 6.61 2.74
C THR A 308 4.52 8.03 2.20
N SER A 309 3.76 8.42 1.18
CA SER A 309 3.83 9.78 0.65
C SER A 309 3.45 10.85 1.68
N ILE A 310 2.43 10.62 2.51
CA ILE A 310 2.06 11.52 3.63
C ILE A 310 3.20 11.61 4.64
N LYS A 311 3.87 10.50 4.97
CA LYS A 311 4.99 10.51 5.92
C LYS A 311 6.22 11.23 5.37
N LEU A 312 6.51 11.11 4.09
CA LEU A 312 7.58 11.89 3.45
C LEU A 312 7.26 13.40 3.44
N MET A 313 6.01 13.77 3.15
CA MET A 313 5.55 15.16 3.28
C MET A 313 5.71 15.68 4.70
N GLU A 314 5.40 14.88 5.72
CA GLU A 314 5.61 15.23 7.12
C GLU A 314 7.09 15.54 7.40
N VAL A 315 8.02 14.70 6.93
CA VAL A 315 9.45 14.92 7.12
C VAL A 315 9.93 16.20 6.45
N MET A 316 9.54 16.43 5.19
CA MET A 316 9.90 17.64 4.45
C MET A 316 9.43 18.91 5.16
N LEU A 317 8.17 18.95 5.53
CA LEU A 317 7.56 20.14 6.15
C LEU A 317 8.09 20.40 7.56
N ALA A 318 8.25 19.35 8.37
CA ALA A 318 8.79 19.46 9.73
C ALA A 318 10.26 19.90 9.73
N SER A 319 11.07 19.39 8.80
CA SER A 319 12.49 19.74 8.68
C SER A 319 12.73 21.03 7.90
N LYS A 320 11.74 21.50 7.15
CA LYS A 320 11.86 22.64 6.20
C LYS A 320 12.96 22.41 5.15
N LYS A 321 13.13 21.15 4.72
CA LYS A 321 14.13 20.73 3.73
C LYS A 321 13.43 20.13 2.51
N LYS A 322 14.07 20.30 1.36
CA LYS A 322 13.67 19.63 0.13
C LYS A 322 14.03 18.14 0.18
N MET A 323 13.36 17.33 -0.62
CA MET A 323 13.63 15.88 -0.64
C MET A 323 15.06 15.58 -1.09
N SER A 324 15.60 16.33 -2.07
CA SER A 324 17.00 16.17 -2.51
C SER A 324 18.04 16.47 -1.43
N GLU A 325 17.71 17.32 -0.45
CA GLU A 325 18.58 17.60 0.70
C GLU A 325 18.50 16.47 1.74
N LEU A 326 17.32 15.90 1.93
CA LEU A 326 17.09 14.80 2.89
C LEU A 326 17.76 13.51 2.46
N THR A 327 17.81 13.24 1.16
CA THR A 327 18.42 12.03 0.58
C THR A 327 19.92 12.17 0.30
N SER A 328 20.45 13.40 0.28
CA SER A 328 21.85 13.67 -0.08
C SER A 328 22.93 12.91 0.72
N PRO A 329 22.69 12.47 1.98
CA PRO A 329 23.70 11.70 2.70
C PRO A 329 23.87 10.25 2.19
N VAL A 330 22.92 9.74 1.40
CA VAL A 330 22.98 8.36 0.87
C VAL A 330 23.65 8.36 -0.50
N THR A 331 24.73 7.61 -0.63
CA THR A 331 25.36 7.35 -1.94
C THR A 331 24.92 5.99 -2.44
N ILE A 332 24.28 5.93 -3.60
CA ILE A 332 23.91 4.67 -4.23
C ILE A 332 25.17 4.10 -4.94
N TYR A 333 25.49 2.87 -4.61
CA TYR A 333 26.59 2.12 -5.22
C TYR A 333 26.07 1.18 -6.31
N PRO A 334 26.86 0.91 -7.35
CA PRO A 334 26.48 -0.02 -8.40
C PRO A 334 26.42 -1.48 -7.92
#